data_b6ea0b68861009b3f4423f0f60012946
#
_entry.id   b6ea0b68861009b3f4423f0f60012946
#
_cell.length_a   1.000
_cell.length_b   1.000
_cell.length_c   1.000
_cell.angle_alpha   90.00
_cell.angle_beta   90.00
_cell.angle_gamma   90.00
#
_symmetry.space_group_name_H-M   'P 1'
#
loop_
_entity.id
_entity.type
_entity.pdbx_description
1 polymer ?
#
loop_
_entity_poly.entity_id
_entity_poly.type
_entity_poly.pdbx_seq_one_letter_code
_entity_poly.pdbx_strand_id
1 'polypeptide(L)'
;MRRRSLLRAPLLAAPLLAAGCGFELKRPPPLRFSRLALAGFAPRSPMAAELRRQLPGTVQVLPDAASAEVVLRAREDVRERSVVASTPAAQVRELQLRVRFSFQADTPGGRELVPPVELLLARDMSYREAAALAKAKEEDELFREMTADIATQVLRRLAAVAL
;
A
#
# COMPACT_ATOMS: atom_id res chain seq x y z
N MET A 1 -7.81 15.85 75.05
CA MET A 1 -6.47 15.34 74.72
C MET A 1 -6.58 14.07 73.91
N ARG A 2 -6.05 14.04 72.72
CA ARG A 2 -5.54 13.03 71.78
C ARG A 2 -6.02 13.24 70.35
N ARG A 3 -5.42 14.17 69.72
CA ARG A 3 -5.28 14.27 68.25
C ARG A 3 -4.05 13.43 67.88
N ARG A 4 -4.17 12.44 67.02
CA ARG A 4 -3.08 11.83 66.24
C ARG A 4 -3.54 10.49 65.71
N SER A 5 -4.10 10.40 64.54
CA SER A 5 -4.13 9.17 63.69
C SER A 5 -4.96 9.36 62.42
N LEU A 6 -4.61 10.30 61.54
CA LEU A 6 -5.23 10.39 60.21
C LEU A 6 -4.18 10.77 59.14
N LEU A 7 -3.13 9.93 58.99
CA LEU A 7 -2.13 10.15 57.93
C LEU A 7 -1.48 8.79 57.56
N ARG A 8 -2.27 7.80 57.10
CA ARG A 8 -1.70 6.60 56.48
C ARG A 8 -2.72 5.97 55.55
N ALA A 9 -2.93 6.52 54.37
CA ALA A 9 -3.41 5.86 53.16
C ALA A 9 -3.58 6.97 52.12
N PRO A 10 -2.69 7.11 51.19
CA PRO A 10 -2.90 6.64 49.82
C PRO A 10 -1.55 6.35 49.11
N LEU A 11 -1.03 5.17 49.19
CA LEU A 11 0.20 4.83 48.43
C LEU A 11 0.01 3.53 47.62
N LEU A 12 -1.24 3.15 47.31
CA LEU A 12 -1.53 1.94 46.53
C LEU A 12 -2.23 2.21 45.19
N ALA A 13 -2.33 3.47 44.73
CA ALA A 13 -3.05 3.83 43.47
C ALA A 13 -2.14 4.09 42.28
N ALA A 14 -0.83 3.89 42.38
CA ALA A 14 0.14 4.29 41.35
C ALA A 14 0.52 3.24 40.27
N PRO A 15 0.19 1.93 40.30
CA PRO A 15 0.60 1.01 39.22
C PRO A 15 -0.40 0.81 38.09
N LEU A 16 -1.60 1.45 38.09
CA LEU A 16 -2.60 1.22 37.02
C LEU A 16 -2.48 2.09 35.78
N LEU A 17 -1.54 3.01 35.73
CA LEU A 17 -1.35 3.92 34.56
C LEU A 17 -0.29 3.45 33.55
N ALA A 18 0.33 2.28 33.77
CA ALA A 18 1.34 1.73 32.87
C ALA A 18 0.81 0.70 31.86
N ALA A 19 -0.51 0.53 31.72
CA ALA A 19 -1.11 -0.22 30.62
C ALA A 19 -1.11 0.66 29.37
N GLY A 20 0.08 0.98 28.85
CA GLY A 20 0.24 1.59 27.53
C GLY A 20 -0.43 0.68 26.51
N CYS A 21 -1.35 1.23 25.71
CA CYS A 21 -1.92 0.55 24.58
C CYS A 21 -0.77 -0.01 23.75
N GLY A 22 -0.59 -1.32 23.74
CA GLY A 22 0.41 -2.04 22.94
C GLY A 22 0.11 -1.91 21.46
N PHE A 23 0.24 -0.69 20.92
CA PHE A 23 0.11 -0.44 19.48
C PHE A 23 1.38 -0.94 18.81
N GLU A 24 1.35 -2.17 18.32
CA GLU A 24 2.41 -2.70 17.48
C GLU A 24 2.15 -2.32 16.03
N LEU A 25 3.08 -1.61 15.39
CA LEU A 25 3.03 -1.36 13.96
C LEU A 25 2.95 -2.71 13.23
N LYS A 26 1.87 -2.90 12.47
CA LYS A 26 1.65 -4.12 11.70
C LYS A 26 2.78 -4.31 10.68
N ARG A 27 3.74 -5.16 10.98
CA ARG A 27 4.83 -5.51 10.06
C ARG A 27 4.27 -6.28 8.87
N PRO A 28 4.76 -6.05 7.66
CA PRO A 28 4.43 -6.91 6.52
C PRO A 28 4.78 -8.36 6.86
N PRO A 29 3.95 -9.33 6.47
CA PRO A 29 4.29 -10.74 6.68
C PRO A 29 5.59 -11.09 5.93
N PRO A 30 6.45 -11.94 6.49
CA PRO A 30 7.70 -12.32 5.86
C PRO A 30 7.45 -13.05 4.54
N LEU A 31 8.19 -12.69 3.49
CA LEU A 31 8.19 -13.40 2.23
C LEU A 31 8.99 -14.70 2.37
N ARG A 32 8.49 -15.78 1.76
CA ARG A 32 9.10 -17.12 1.83
C ARG A 32 10.07 -17.40 0.68
N PHE A 33 10.45 -16.39 -0.08
CA PHE A 33 11.40 -16.44 -1.19
C PHE A 33 12.40 -15.31 -1.07
N SER A 34 13.54 -15.47 -1.70
CA SER A 34 14.64 -14.51 -1.70
C SER A 34 14.90 -13.90 -3.09
N ARG A 35 14.30 -14.44 -4.16
CA ARG A 35 14.53 -14.01 -5.54
C ARG A 35 13.19 -13.82 -6.26
N LEU A 36 12.95 -12.60 -6.71
CA LEU A 36 11.74 -12.19 -7.40
C LEU A 36 12.09 -11.63 -8.78
N ALA A 37 11.35 -12.00 -9.81
CA ALA A 37 11.35 -11.28 -11.08
C ALA A 37 10.06 -10.49 -11.25
N LEU A 38 10.16 -9.28 -11.81
CA LEU A 38 9.04 -8.43 -12.19
C LEU A 38 8.93 -8.42 -13.71
N ALA A 39 7.85 -8.99 -14.25
CA ALA A 39 7.60 -9.11 -15.68
C ALA A 39 6.32 -8.39 -16.11
N GLY A 40 6.23 -7.98 -17.37
CA GLY A 40 5.03 -7.35 -17.95
C GLY A 40 4.80 -5.89 -17.55
N PHE A 41 5.72 -5.27 -16.82
CA PHE A 41 5.63 -3.85 -16.48
C PHE A 41 6.11 -2.97 -17.60
N ALA A 42 5.43 -1.82 -17.81
CA ALA A 42 5.91 -0.79 -18.72
C ALA A 42 7.26 -0.22 -18.24
N PRO A 43 8.11 0.26 -19.15
CA PRO A 43 9.29 1.02 -18.79
C PRO A 43 8.93 2.18 -17.84
N ARG A 44 9.63 2.29 -16.71
CA ARG A 44 9.35 3.31 -15.67
C ARG A 44 7.99 3.18 -14.98
N SER A 45 7.36 2.00 -14.96
CA SER A 45 6.12 1.78 -14.22
C SER A 45 6.26 2.23 -12.77
N PRO A 46 5.38 3.14 -12.29
CA PRO A 46 5.36 3.56 -10.89
C PRO A 46 5.03 2.40 -9.95
N MET A 47 4.21 1.44 -10.39
CA MET A 47 3.89 0.24 -9.62
C MET A 47 5.13 -0.65 -9.43
N ALA A 48 5.90 -0.87 -10.50
CA ALA A 48 7.14 -1.64 -10.40
C ALA A 48 8.18 -0.97 -9.48
N ALA A 49 8.28 0.37 -9.54
CA ALA A 49 9.15 1.13 -8.66
C ALA A 49 8.72 1.01 -7.19
N GLU A 50 7.42 1.12 -6.93
CA GLU A 50 6.84 1.03 -5.61
C GLU A 50 6.99 -0.38 -5.01
N LEU A 51 6.76 -1.43 -5.80
CA LEU A 51 7.01 -2.82 -5.37
C LEU A 51 8.46 -3.01 -4.95
N ARG A 52 9.43 -2.52 -5.76
CA ARG A 52 10.87 -2.60 -5.38
C ARG A 52 11.16 -1.85 -4.09
N ARG A 53 10.54 -0.70 -3.87
CA ARG A 53 10.74 0.12 -2.67
C ARG A 53 10.20 -0.57 -1.40
N GLN A 54 9.09 -1.28 -1.50
CA GLN A 54 8.44 -1.95 -0.35
C GLN A 54 8.99 -3.35 -0.07
N LEU A 55 9.70 -3.96 -1.01
CA LEU A 55 10.32 -5.27 -0.78
C LEU A 55 11.36 -5.19 0.35
N PRO A 56 11.38 -6.19 1.26
CA PRO A 56 12.42 -6.27 2.28
C PRO A 56 13.78 -6.49 1.62
N GLY A 57 14.85 -5.98 2.25
CA GLY A 57 16.22 -6.10 1.75
C GLY A 57 16.74 -7.56 1.62
N THR A 58 15.99 -8.53 2.14
CA THR A 58 16.27 -9.97 2.00
C THR A 58 15.81 -10.53 0.66
N VAL A 59 15.03 -9.77 -0.13
CA VAL A 59 14.54 -10.20 -1.44
C VAL A 59 15.24 -9.43 -2.55
N GLN A 60 15.92 -10.16 -3.41
CA GLN A 60 16.59 -9.62 -4.59
C GLN A 60 15.65 -9.62 -5.79
N VAL A 61 15.50 -8.48 -6.45
CA VAL A 61 14.77 -8.38 -7.72
C VAL A 61 15.73 -8.66 -8.87
N LEU A 62 15.46 -9.72 -9.60
CA LEU A 62 16.26 -10.17 -10.75
C LEU A 62 15.66 -9.69 -12.07
N PRO A 63 16.49 -9.36 -13.06
CA PRO A 63 16.02 -9.02 -14.40
C PRO A 63 15.53 -10.24 -15.18
N ASP A 64 16.10 -11.42 -14.90
CA ASP A 64 15.79 -12.67 -15.57
C ASP A 64 14.80 -13.50 -14.75
N ALA A 65 13.69 -13.85 -15.40
CA ALA A 65 12.64 -14.66 -14.79
C ALA A 65 13.10 -16.12 -14.51
N ALA A 66 14.01 -16.68 -15.33
CA ALA A 66 14.46 -18.04 -15.15
C ALA A 66 15.29 -18.26 -13.87
N SER A 67 15.97 -17.21 -13.40
CA SER A 67 16.79 -17.23 -12.19
C SER A 67 16.02 -16.91 -10.91
N ALA A 68 14.76 -16.51 -11.01
CA ALA A 68 13.91 -16.17 -9.88
C ALA A 68 13.29 -17.41 -9.23
N GLU A 69 12.76 -17.26 -8.03
CA GLU A 69 11.92 -18.27 -7.36
C GLU A 69 10.44 -17.98 -7.64
N VAL A 70 10.11 -16.69 -7.73
CA VAL A 70 8.78 -16.18 -8.03
C VAL A 70 8.86 -15.17 -9.17
N VAL A 71 7.96 -15.27 -10.13
CA VAL A 71 7.79 -14.30 -11.22
C VAL A 71 6.45 -13.62 -11.06
N LEU A 72 6.46 -12.34 -10.67
CA LEU A 72 5.27 -11.49 -10.65
C LEU A 72 5.06 -10.90 -12.03
N ARG A 73 3.94 -11.23 -12.67
CA ARG A 73 3.58 -10.73 -14.00
C ARG A 73 2.47 -9.70 -13.90
N ALA A 74 2.77 -8.46 -14.27
CA ALA A 74 1.75 -7.44 -14.47
C ALA A 74 0.98 -7.75 -15.77
N ARG A 75 -0.34 -7.76 -15.69
CA ARG A 75 -1.26 -7.91 -16.83
C ARG A 75 -1.87 -6.57 -17.22
N GLU A 76 -2.13 -5.74 -16.21
CA GLU A 76 -2.65 -4.39 -16.38
C GLU A 76 -2.07 -3.48 -15.29
N ASP A 77 -1.62 -2.29 -15.65
CA ASP A 77 -1.08 -1.26 -14.73
C ASP A 77 -1.53 0.10 -15.29
N VAL A 78 -2.71 0.55 -14.86
CA VAL A 78 -3.41 1.71 -15.43
C VAL A 78 -3.77 2.71 -14.34
N ARG A 79 -3.54 3.99 -14.64
CA ARG A 79 -3.99 5.15 -13.89
C ARG A 79 -4.97 5.94 -14.73
N GLU A 80 -6.13 6.22 -14.17
CA GLU A 80 -7.21 6.92 -14.84
C GLU A 80 -7.64 8.15 -14.05
N ARG A 81 -8.03 9.19 -14.76
CA ARG A 81 -8.67 10.38 -14.23
C ARG A 81 -9.96 10.62 -14.99
N SER A 82 -11.08 10.77 -14.29
CA SER A 82 -12.38 11.06 -14.88
C SER A 82 -13.05 12.23 -14.16
N VAL A 83 -13.83 13.01 -14.91
CA VAL A 83 -14.70 14.06 -14.34
C VAL A 83 -15.96 13.40 -13.82
N VAL A 84 -16.29 13.60 -12.54
CA VAL A 84 -17.50 13.05 -11.90
C VAL A 84 -18.54 14.12 -11.60
N ALA A 85 -18.11 15.39 -11.46
CA ALA A 85 -19.04 16.50 -11.30
C ALA A 85 -18.57 17.75 -12.03
N SER A 86 -19.51 18.44 -12.69
CA SER A 86 -19.31 19.74 -13.33
C SER A 86 -20.49 20.67 -13.08
N THR A 87 -20.27 21.99 -13.22
CA THR A 87 -21.35 22.98 -13.18
C THR A 87 -22.12 22.99 -14.51
N PRO A 88 -23.31 23.64 -14.56
CA PRO A 88 -24.02 23.90 -15.82
C PRO A 88 -23.20 24.67 -16.86
N ALA A 89 -22.21 25.45 -16.42
CA ALA A 89 -21.25 26.16 -17.30
C ALA A 89 -20.04 25.29 -17.67
N ALA A 90 -20.13 23.96 -17.57
CA ALA A 90 -19.09 22.98 -17.90
C ALA A 90 -17.76 23.13 -17.11
N GLN A 91 -17.79 23.82 -15.96
CA GLN A 91 -16.62 23.89 -15.08
C GLN A 91 -16.52 22.63 -14.23
N VAL A 92 -15.37 21.96 -14.28
CA VAL A 92 -15.10 20.77 -13.46
C VAL A 92 -15.11 21.14 -11.97
N ARG A 93 -15.79 20.34 -11.16
CA ARG A 93 -15.87 20.49 -9.70
C ARG A 93 -15.27 19.32 -8.94
N GLU A 94 -15.33 18.13 -9.53
CA GLU A 94 -14.83 16.92 -8.90
C GLU A 94 -14.24 15.98 -9.94
N LEU A 95 -13.11 15.41 -9.58
CA LEU A 95 -12.40 14.40 -10.33
C LEU A 95 -12.38 13.10 -9.53
N GLN A 96 -12.50 11.98 -10.22
CA GLN A 96 -12.21 10.67 -9.67
C GLN A 96 -10.91 10.14 -10.26
N LEU A 97 -9.99 9.75 -9.38
CA LEU A 97 -8.74 9.11 -9.70
C LEU A 97 -8.88 7.61 -9.45
N ARG A 98 -8.37 6.79 -10.36
CA ARG A 98 -8.39 5.33 -10.24
C ARG A 98 -7.02 4.76 -10.53
N VAL A 99 -6.63 3.77 -9.75
CA VAL A 99 -5.47 2.92 -10.04
C VAL A 99 -5.98 1.49 -10.14
N ARG A 100 -5.79 0.88 -11.31
CA ARG A 100 -6.13 -0.53 -11.58
C ARG A 100 -4.85 -1.28 -11.83
N PHE A 101 -4.67 -2.36 -11.10
CA PHE A 101 -3.53 -3.25 -11.25
C PHE A 101 -4.00 -4.70 -11.27
N SER A 102 -3.75 -5.37 -12.39
CA SER A 102 -4.01 -6.81 -12.53
C SER A 102 -2.70 -7.56 -12.66
N PHE A 103 -2.56 -8.65 -11.92
CA PHE A 103 -1.33 -9.43 -11.88
C PHE A 103 -1.62 -10.91 -11.61
N GLN A 104 -0.61 -11.73 -11.85
CA GLN A 104 -0.49 -13.12 -11.42
C GLN A 104 0.93 -13.38 -10.93
N ALA A 105 1.15 -14.47 -10.22
CA ALA A 105 2.50 -14.91 -9.85
C ALA A 105 2.67 -16.40 -10.11
N ASP A 106 3.81 -16.73 -10.70
CA ASP A 106 4.16 -18.09 -11.10
C ASP A 106 5.59 -18.44 -10.63
N THR A 107 5.92 -19.73 -10.59
CA THR A 107 7.32 -20.13 -10.58
C THR A 107 7.91 -19.99 -11.99
N PRO A 108 9.25 -19.97 -12.17
CA PRO A 108 9.87 -20.01 -13.50
C PRO A 108 9.43 -21.20 -14.36
N GLY A 109 9.09 -22.34 -13.72
CA GLY A 109 8.57 -23.52 -14.38
C GLY A 109 7.08 -23.46 -14.75
N GLY A 110 6.40 -22.34 -14.51
CA GLY A 110 5.01 -22.14 -14.89
C GLY A 110 3.97 -22.64 -13.88
N ARG A 111 4.39 -23.11 -12.68
CA ARG A 111 3.43 -23.44 -11.62
C ARG A 111 2.82 -22.16 -11.07
N GLU A 112 1.48 -22.06 -11.13
CA GLU A 112 0.75 -20.93 -10.58
C GLU A 112 0.90 -20.88 -9.05
N LEU A 113 1.25 -19.69 -8.55
CA LEU A 113 1.36 -19.37 -7.13
C LEU A 113 0.26 -18.42 -6.66
N VAL A 114 -0.07 -17.45 -7.49
CA VAL A 114 -1.20 -16.54 -7.31
C VAL A 114 -1.94 -16.46 -8.64
N PRO A 115 -3.23 -16.86 -8.68
CA PRO A 115 -4.03 -16.75 -9.89
C PRO A 115 -4.19 -15.28 -10.32
N PRO A 116 -4.65 -15.00 -11.54
CA PRO A 116 -4.94 -13.65 -11.98
C PRO A 116 -5.87 -12.92 -10.99
N VAL A 117 -5.41 -11.79 -10.47
CA VAL A 117 -6.11 -10.94 -9.51
C VAL A 117 -6.10 -9.52 -10.00
N GLU A 118 -7.23 -8.83 -9.89
CA GLU A 118 -7.36 -7.40 -10.11
C GLU A 118 -7.51 -6.66 -8.79
N LEU A 119 -6.79 -5.55 -8.63
CA LEU A 119 -6.89 -4.60 -7.54
C LEU A 119 -7.27 -3.24 -8.13
N LEU A 120 -8.33 -2.64 -7.60
CA LEU A 120 -8.81 -1.33 -7.99
C LEU A 120 -8.97 -0.45 -6.77
N LEU A 121 -8.34 0.71 -6.80
CA LEU A 121 -8.57 1.80 -5.85
C LEU A 121 -9.08 3.02 -6.57
N ALA A 122 -10.01 3.73 -5.94
CA ALA A 122 -10.53 5.01 -6.42
C ALA A 122 -10.49 6.05 -5.29
N ARG A 123 -10.24 7.30 -5.66
CA ARG A 123 -10.29 8.47 -4.78
C ARG A 123 -10.94 9.62 -5.53
N ASP A 124 -11.85 10.29 -4.85
CA ASP A 124 -12.45 11.52 -5.37
C ASP A 124 -11.68 12.72 -4.82
N MET A 125 -11.50 13.74 -5.67
CA MET A 125 -10.86 14.99 -5.28
C MET A 125 -11.66 16.18 -5.83
N SER A 126 -11.84 17.20 -5.00
CA SER A 126 -12.41 18.46 -5.46
C SER A 126 -11.46 19.17 -6.43
N TYR A 127 -12.00 19.79 -7.46
CA TYR A 127 -11.22 20.53 -8.45
C TYR A 127 -11.72 21.97 -8.56
N ARG A 128 -10.77 22.91 -8.70
CA ARG A 128 -11.01 24.31 -9.03
C ARG A 128 -9.91 24.78 -9.98
N GLU A 129 -10.31 25.34 -11.09
CA GLU A 129 -9.38 25.82 -12.10
C GLU A 129 -8.40 26.88 -11.56
N ALA A 130 -8.87 27.78 -10.70
CA ALA A 130 -8.03 28.79 -10.06
C ALA A 130 -6.92 28.18 -9.15
N ALA A 131 -7.01 26.92 -8.78
CA ALA A 131 -6.04 26.20 -7.95
C ALA A 131 -5.38 25.03 -8.71
N ALA A 132 -5.40 25.01 -10.04
CA ALA A 132 -4.98 23.88 -10.87
C ALA A 132 -3.58 23.33 -10.52
N LEU A 133 -2.60 24.19 -10.25
CA LEU A 133 -1.25 23.77 -9.90
C LEU A 133 -1.19 23.03 -8.53
N ALA A 134 -1.94 23.54 -7.54
CA ALA A 134 -2.02 22.88 -6.24
C ALA A 134 -2.76 21.54 -6.37
N LYS A 135 -3.80 21.50 -7.21
CA LYS A 135 -4.58 20.29 -7.48
C LYS A 135 -3.79 19.24 -8.26
N ALA A 136 -2.89 19.63 -9.15
CA ALA A 136 -1.99 18.68 -9.78
C ALA A 136 -1.05 17.98 -8.79
N LYS A 137 -0.54 18.71 -7.80
CA LYS A 137 0.28 18.10 -6.71
C LYS A 137 -0.53 17.14 -5.85
N GLU A 138 -1.77 17.50 -5.50
CA GLU A 138 -2.69 16.66 -4.73
C GLU A 138 -3.02 15.38 -5.53
N GLU A 139 -3.26 15.49 -6.83
CA GLU A 139 -3.49 14.35 -7.73
C GLU A 139 -2.29 13.38 -7.72
N ASP A 140 -1.07 13.90 -7.88
CA ASP A 140 0.16 13.11 -7.85
C ASP A 140 0.36 12.40 -6.50
N GLU A 141 0.01 13.06 -5.39
CA GLU A 141 0.06 12.48 -4.05
C GLU A 141 -0.93 11.32 -3.91
N LEU A 142 -2.18 11.53 -4.28
CA LEU A 142 -3.23 10.51 -4.24
C LEU A 142 -2.89 9.30 -5.10
N PHE A 143 -2.32 9.51 -6.30
CA PHE A 143 -1.84 8.40 -7.13
C PHE A 143 -0.68 7.64 -6.48
N ARG A 144 0.24 8.33 -5.79
CA ARG A 144 1.33 7.67 -5.06
C ARG A 144 0.80 6.84 -3.90
N GLU A 145 -0.11 7.38 -3.10
CA GLU A 145 -0.74 6.68 -1.98
C GLU A 145 -1.50 5.43 -2.47
N MET A 146 -2.36 5.54 -3.47
CA MET A 146 -3.09 4.40 -4.03
C MET A 146 -2.15 3.33 -4.59
N THR A 147 -1.06 3.74 -5.24
CA THR A 147 -0.05 2.80 -5.75
C THR A 147 0.65 2.07 -4.61
N ALA A 148 0.98 2.78 -3.52
CA ALA A 148 1.60 2.19 -2.33
C ALA A 148 0.67 1.19 -1.63
N ASP A 149 -0.61 1.51 -1.53
CA ASP A 149 -1.63 0.64 -0.95
C ASP A 149 -1.80 -0.64 -1.78
N ILE A 150 -1.87 -0.53 -3.11
CA ILE A 150 -1.94 -1.69 -4.01
C ILE A 150 -0.67 -2.54 -3.88
N ALA A 151 0.52 -1.94 -3.91
CA ALA A 151 1.78 -2.67 -3.75
C ALA A 151 1.82 -3.44 -2.43
N THR A 152 1.35 -2.84 -1.34
CA THR A 152 1.21 -3.51 -0.04
C THR A 152 0.27 -4.73 -0.13
N GLN A 153 -0.84 -4.62 -0.83
CA GLN A 153 -1.79 -5.73 -1.02
C GLN A 153 -1.17 -6.85 -1.87
N VAL A 154 -0.42 -6.51 -2.91
CA VAL A 154 0.33 -7.48 -3.74
C VAL A 154 1.32 -8.26 -2.87
N LEU A 155 2.15 -7.55 -2.08
CA LEU A 155 3.16 -8.19 -1.22
C LEU A 155 2.53 -9.09 -0.16
N ARG A 156 1.36 -8.73 0.39
CA ARG A 156 0.62 -9.60 1.30
C ARG A 156 0.17 -10.91 0.65
N ARG A 157 -0.27 -10.86 -0.62
CA ARG A 157 -0.64 -12.07 -1.37
C ARG A 157 0.58 -12.94 -1.66
N LEU A 158 1.70 -12.33 -2.03
CA LEU A 158 2.96 -13.05 -2.23
C LEU A 158 3.49 -13.69 -0.94
N ALA A 159 3.28 -13.06 0.21
CA ALA A 159 3.68 -13.61 1.50
C ALA A 159 2.85 -14.85 1.92
N ALA A 160 1.63 -14.99 1.40
CA ALA A 160 0.77 -16.14 1.66
C ALA A 160 1.09 -17.37 0.78
N VAL A 161 1.97 -17.21 -0.23
CA VAL A 161 2.32 -18.28 -1.17
C VAL A 161 3.17 -19.35 -0.47
N ALA A 162 2.86 -20.63 -0.73
CA ALA A 162 3.71 -21.77 -0.41
C ALA A 162 4.53 -22.14 -1.65
N LEU A 163 5.86 -22.10 -1.54
CA LEU A 163 6.79 -22.52 -2.58
C LEU A 163 6.95 -24.03 -2.63
#